data_6f98ac37cf6045026287557b2b791fe6
#
_entry.id   6f98ac37cf6045026287557b2b791fe6
#
_cell.length_a   1.000
_cell.length_b   1.000
_cell.length_c   1.000
_cell.angle_alpha   90.00
_cell.angle_beta   90.00
_cell.angle_gamma   90.00
#
_symmetry.space_group_name_H-M   'P 1'
#
loop_
_entity.id
_entity.type
_entity.pdbx_description
1 polymer ?
#
loop_
_entity_poly.entity_id
_entity_poly.type
_entity_poly.pdbx_seq_one_letter_code
_entity_poly.pdbx_strand_id
1 'polypeptide(L)'
;AGISKMGKRGPIDRFHRRVLWPIKDLSGNVIGFGARKLFEDDKLGKYMNTPDTMLYHKSKVLFGLDLAKRNIAEAHQAVVVEGYTDVMAMYAAGVKTAVASCGTAFGSEHLQILRRLMLDDSYFNGELIYTFDGDEAGQKAALRAFQGEQAFTGQSFVSVAPDGMDPCDLRLARGDVAVRDLV
;
A
#
# COMPACT_ATOMS: atom_id res chain seq x y z
N ALA A 1 4.35 19.61 -0.58
CA ALA A 1 3.85 18.26 -0.90
C ALA A 1 4.07 17.85 -2.37
N GLY A 2 4.77 18.64 -3.20
CA GLY A 2 5.21 18.23 -4.54
C GLY A 2 4.11 18.14 -5.62
N ILE A 3 3.04 18.90 -5.50
CA ILE A 3 1.95 18.97 -6.51
C ILE A 3 2.42 19.68 -7.78
N SER A 4 3.28 20.68 -7.64
CA SER A 4 3.82 21.44 -8.77
C SER A 4 5.31 21.22 -8.94
N LYS A 5 5.81 21.52 -10.12
CA LYS A 5 7.24 21.59 -10.46
C LYS A 5 7.53 22.86 -11.23
N MET A 6 8.79 23.32 -11.20
CA MET A 6 9.20 24.48 -11.98
C MET A 6 9.30 24.08 -13.45
N GLY A 7 8.57 24.75 -14.31
CA GLY A 7 8.67 24.67 -15.77
C GLY A 7 9.44 25.87 -16.33
N LYS A 8 9.64 25.91 -17.66
CA LYS A 8 10.37 27.00 -18.34
C LYS A 8 9.70 28.38 -18.18
N ARG A 9 8.38 28.42 -17.98
CA ARG A 9 7.56 29.66 -17.90
C ARG A 9 6.94 29.89 -16.52
N GLY A 10 7.37 29.15 -15.48
CA GLY A 10 6.83 29.20 -14.12
C GLY A 10 6.34 27.85 -13.62
N PRO A 11 5.68 27.81 -12.44
CA PRO A 11 5.15 26.60 -11.87
C PRO A 11 4.12 25.93 -12.78
N ILE A 12 4.25 24.62 -12.93
CA ILE A 12 3.31 23.78 -13.67
C ILE A 12 2.86 22.61 -12.81
N ASP A 13 1.68 22.08 -13.09
CA ASP A 13 1.17 20.86 -12.47
C ASP A 13 2.12 19.69 -12.73
N ARG A 14 2.44 18.95 -11.67
CA ARG A 14 3.22 17.71 -11.77
C ARG A 14 2.37 16.54 -12.27
N PHE A 15 1.12 16.49 -11.87
CA PHE A 15 0.22 15.35 -12.07
C PHE A 15 -0.92 15.70 -13.07
N HIS A 16 -0.56 16.35 -14.15
CA HIS A 16 -1.54 16.77 -15.15
C HIS A 16 -2.36 15.59 -15.69
N ARG A 17 -3.71 15.73 -15.75
CA ARG A 17 -4.66 14.73 -16.28
C ARG A 17 -4.60 13.38 -15.56
N ARG A 18 -4.45 13.38 -14.22
CA ARG A 18 -4.33 12.16 -13.40
C ARG A 18 -5.30 12.17 -12.23
N VAL A 19 -5.75 10.99 -11.82
CA VAL A 19 -6.35 10.80 -10.50
C VAL A 19 -5.26 10.89 -9.46
N LEU A 20 -5.54 11.56 -8.34
CA LEU A 20 -4.61 11.79 -7.24
C LEU A 20 -5.08 11.11 -5.97
N TRP A 21 -4.16 10.45 -5.29
CA TRP A 21 -4.32 9.97 -3.92
C TRP A 21 -3.42 10.77 -2.99
N PRO A 22 -3.97 11.50 -2.01
CA PRO A 22 -3.14 12.14 -0.99
C PRO A 22 -2.50 11.05 -0.12
N ILE A 23 -1.18 11.09 0.00
CA ILE A 23 -0.41 10.23 0.90
C ILE A 23 -0.27 10.98 2.20
N LYS A 24 -0.65 10.37 3.32
CA LYS A 24 -0.69 11.00 4.63
C LYS A 24 0.27 10.33 5.60
N ASP A 25 0.74 11.13 6.55
CA ASP A 25 1.45 10.61 7.73
C ASP A 25 0.46 10.01 8.76
N LEU A 26 0.98 9.44 9.84
CA LEU A 26 0.16 8.87 10.92
C LEU A 26 -0.77 9.88 11.60
N SER A 27 -0.47 11.17 11.52
CA SER A 27 -1.30 12.25 12.07
C SER A 27 -2.38 12.72 11.10
N GLY A 28 -2.39 12.21 9.87
CA GLY A 28 -3.35 12.58 8.82
C GLY A 28 -2.91 13.78 7.97
N ASN A 29 -1.70 14.31 8.15
CA ASN A 29 -1.18 15.40 7.33
C ASN A 29 -0.76 14.88 5.95
N VAL A 30 -1.11 15.62 4.89
CA VAL A 30 -0.71 15.27 3.52
C VAL A 30 0.77 15.58 3.32
N ILE A 31 1.57 14.54 3.08
CA ILE A 31 3.02 14.62 2.88
C ILE A 31 3.44 14.38 1.43
N GLY A 32 2.57 13.79 0.62
CA GLY A 32 2.82 13.49 -0.78
C GLY A 32 1.55 13.12 -1.54
N PHE A 33 1.72 12.74 -2.79
CA PHE A 33 0.65 12.28 -3.67
C PHE A 33 1.11 11.11 -4.52
N GLY A 34 0.22 10.12 -4.65
CA GLY A 34 0.25 9.15 -5.73
C GLY A 34 -0.69 9.58 -6.84
N ALA A 35 -0.41 9.20 -8.07
CA ALA A 35 -1.21 9.56 -9.21
C ALA A 35 -1.26 8.44 -10.27
N ARG A 36 -2.43 8.23 -10.88
CA ARG A 36 -2.63 7.31 -12.00
C ARG A 36 -3.12 8.07 -13.22
N LYS A 37 -2.55 7.79 -14.40
CA LYS A 37 -3.03 8.38 -15.66
C LYS A 37 -4.50 8.04 -15.92
N LEU A 38 -5.24 9.00 -16.48
CA LEU A 38 -6.64 8.83 -16.89
C LEU A 38 -6.77 8.50 -18.38
N PHE A 39 -5.75 8.84 -19.17
CA PHE A 39 -5.82 8.77 -20.62
C PHE A 39 -4.61 8.04 -21.18
N GLU A 40 -4.81 7.26 -22.23
CA GLU A 40 -3.75 6.44 -22.83
C GLU A 40 -2.70 7.27 -23.62
N ASP A 41 -3.06 8.47 -24.07
CA ASP A 41 -2.14 9.40 -24.73
C ASP A 41 -1.10 10.05 -23.78
N ASP A 42 -1.23 9.85 -22.45
CA ASP A 42 -0.20 10.23 -21.48
C ASP A 42 1.01 9.28 -21.59
N LYS A 43 2.10 9.82 -22.12
CA LYS A 43 3.37 9.10 -22.37
C LYS A 43 4.16 8.78 -21.09
N LEU A 44 3.78 9.35 -19.96
CA LEU A 44 4.40 9.08 -18.68
C LEU A 44 3.90 7.74 -18.10
N GLY A 45 4.60 7.19 -17.14
CA GLY A 45 4.23 5.92 -16.51
C GLY A 45 2.79 5.87 -15.98
N LYS A 46 2.17 4.68 -15.97
CA LYS A 46 0.80 4.45 -15.48
C LYS A 46 0.59 5.07 -14.10
N TYR A 47 1.55 4.87 -13.19
CA TYR A 47 1.58 5.49 -11.87
C TYR A 47 2.76 6.46 -11.73
N MET A 48 2.54 7.52 -10.98
CA MET A 48 3.55 8.49 -10.57
C MET A 48 3.36 8.84 -9.10
N ASN A 49 4.46 8.95 -8.36
CA ASN A 49 4.44 9.39 -6.97
C ASN A 49 5.22 10.70 -6.81
N THR A 50 4.92 11.45 -5.75
CA THR A 50 5.80 12.52 -5.28
C THR A 50 7.21 11.95 -5.12
N PRO A 51 8.26 12.62 -5.61
CA PRO A 51 9.64 12.24 -5.32
C PRO A 51 9.92 12.39 -3.84
N ASP A 52 10.98 11.73 -3.35
CA ASP A 52 11.40 11.87 -1.96
C ASP A 52 11.65 13.34 -1.60
N THR A 53 11.21 13.73 -0.43
CA THR A 53 11.34 15.08 0.14
C THR A 53 11.72 14.96 1.61
N MET A 54 11.94 16.09 2.29
CA MET A 54 12.18 16.08 3.75
C MET A 54 11.02 15.50 4.57
N LEU A 55 9.79 15.49 4.01
CA LEU A 55 8.58 15.00 4.68
C LEU A 55 8.13 13.62 4.19
N TYR A 56 8.51 13.23 2.98
CA TYR A 56 8.05 12.01 2.34
C TYR A 56 9.23 11.17 1.87
N HIS A 57 9.38 10.00 2.48
CA HIS A 57 10.33 8.97 2.09
C HIS A 57 9.56 7.68 1.82
N LYS A 58 9.62 7.18 0.59
CA LYS A 58 8.84 6.00 0.15
C LYS A 58 9.04 4.78 1.03
N SER A 59 10.25 4.55 1.52
CA SER A 59 10.58 3.42 2.40
C SER A 59 9.99 3.51 3.80
N LYS A 60 9.46 4.68 4.20
CA LYS A 60 8.96 4.97 5.55
C LYS A 60 7.47 5.27 5.60
N VAL A 61 6.78 5.14 4.48
CA VAL A 61 5.37 5.52 4.37
C VAL A 61 4.57 4.39 3.75
N LEU A 62 3.47 4.05 4.40
CA LEU A 62 2.46 3.13 3.88
C LEU A 62 1.18 3.91 3.58
N PHE A 63 0.67 3.78 2.36
CA PHE A 63 -0.62 4.37 1.99
C PHE A 63 -1.76 3.69 2.72
N GLY A 64 -2.73 4.47 3.18
CA GLY A 64 -3.88 3.98 3.94
C GLY A 64 -3.62 3.82 5.44
N LEU A 65 -2.38 3.98 5.90
CA LEU A 65 -2.02 3.75 7.30
C LEU A 65 -2.68 4.73 8.26
N ASP A 66 -2.94 5.96 7.84
CA ASP A 66 -3.68 6.96 8.61
C ASP A 66 -5.10 6.49 8.98
N LEU A 67 -5.74 5.71 8.09
CA LEU A 67 -7.06 5.11 8.29
C LEU A 67 -6.99 3.75 8.98
N ALA A 68 -5.98 2.94 8.63
CA ALA A 68 -5.87 1.56 9.09
C ALA A 68 -5.29 1.41 10.51
N LYS A 69 -4.47 2.35 10.98
CA LYS A 69 -3.67 2.25 12.22
C LYS A 69 -4.43 1.77 13.45
N ARG A 70 -5.68 2.27 13.64
CA ARG A 70 -6.51 1.86 14.78
C ARG A 70 -6.99 0.42 14.62
N ASN A 71 -7.47 0.05 13.44
CA ASN A 71 -7.92 -1.31 13.17
C ASN A 71 -6.76 -2.30 13.25
N ILE A 72 -5.57 -1.94 12.79
CA ILE A 72 -4.35 -2.75 12.92
C ILE A 72 -4.01 -2.99 14.39
N ALA A 73 -4.06 -1.94 15.23
CA ALA A 73 -3.77 -2.06 16.64
C ALA A 73 -4.82 -2.90 17.40
N GLU A 74 -6.11 -2.78 17.05
CA GLU A 74 -7.20 -3.52 17.66
C GLU A 74 -7.21 -5.01 17.24
N ALA A 75 -6.88 -5.29 15.97
CA ALA A 75 -6.89 -6.65 15.43
C ALA A 75 -5.54 -7.38 15.60
N HIS A 76 -4.47 -6.68 15.93
CA HIS A 76 -3.08 -7.17 15.86
C HIS A 76 -2.73 -7.77 14.49
N GLN A 77 -3.38 -7.26 13.44
CA GLN A 77 -3.25 -7.77 12.07
C GLN A 77 -3.04 -6.63 11.10
N ALA A 78 -2.15 -6.81 10.12
CA ALA A 78 -1.99 -5.91 8.99
C ALA A 78 -2.02 -6.69 7.67
N VAL A 79 -2.73 -6.13 6.68
CA VAL A 79 -2.79 -6.67 5.32
C VAL A 79 -1.97 -5.75 4.40
N VAL A 80 -0.97 -6.29 3.74
CA VAL A 80 -0.10 -5.55 2.82
C VAL A 80 -0.50 -5.88 1.39
N VAL A 81 -0.90 -4.87 0.65
CA VAL A 81 -1.22 -4.94 -0.78
C VAL A 81 -0.26 -4.07 -1.59
N GLU A 82 -0.32 -4.13 -2.93
CA GLU A 82 0.66 -3.44 -3.78
C GLU A 82 0.32 -1.96 -4.02
N GLY A 83 -0.94 -1.64 -4.29
CA GLY A 83 -1.33 -0.35 -4.83
C GLY A 83 -2.47 0.38 -4.12
N TYR A 84 -2.71 1.60 -4.60
CA TYR A 84 -3.75 2.50 -4.09
C TYR A 84 -5.15 1.91 -4.24
N THR A 85 -5.44 1.33 -5.40
CA THR A 85 -6.73 0.73 -5.74
C THR A 85 -7.03 -0.48 -4.90
N ASP A 86 -6.00 -1.24 -4.55
CA ASP A 86 -6.13 -2.45 -3.75
C ASP A 86 -6.49 -2.12 -2.30
N VAL A 87 -5.82 -1.10 -1.71
CA VAL A 87 -6.23 -0.57 -0.40
C VAL A 87 -7.67 -0.11 -0.40
N MET A 88 -8.11 0.59 -1.46
CA MET A 88 -9.49 1.04 -1.58
C MET A 88 -10.46 -0.13 -1.69
N ALA A 89 -10.13 -1.15 -2.47
CA ALA A 89 -10.95 -2.36 -2.63
C ALA A 89 -11.05 -3.14 -1.32
N MET A 90 -9.94 -3.37 -0.64
CA MET A 90 -9.89 -3.99 0.68
C MET A 90 -10.75 -3.24 1.69
N TYR A 91 -10.57 -1.92 1.79
CA TYR A 91 -11.32 -1.08 2.72
C TYR A 91 -12.82 -1.10 2.43
N ALA A 92 -13.21 -1.02 1.16
CA ALA A 92 -14.61 -1.09 0.72
C ALA A 92 -15.24 -2.46 1.00
N ALA A 93 -14.45 -3.53 0.90
CA ALA A 93 -14.88 -4.90 1.25
C ALA A 93 -14.96 -5.14 2.78
N GLY A 94 -14.50 -4.20 3.60
CA GLY A 94 -14.51 -4.30 5.07
C GLY A 94 -13.18 -4.70 5.69
N VAL A 95 -12.14 -4.98 4.91
CA VAL A 95 -10.77 -5.24 5.39
C VAL A 95 -10.08 -3.92 5.68
N LYS A 96 -10.26 -3.40 6.90
CA LYS A 96 -9.81 -2.06 7.30
C LYS A 96 -8.37 -2.02 7.81
N THR A 97 -7.66 -3.13 7.79
CA THR A 97 -6.25 -3.26 8.18
C THR A 97 -5.29 -3.19 7.00
N ALA A 98 -5.82 -2.95 5.79
CA ALA A 98 -5.05 -2.95 4.54
C ALA A 98 -4.23 -1.66 4.35
N VAL A 99 -2.97 -1.84 3.93
CA VAL A 99 -2.01 -0.78 3.61
C VAL A 99 -1.18 -1.15 2.38
N ALA A 100 -0.58 -0.16 1.71
CA ALA A 100 0.28 -0.41 0.55
C ALA A 100 1.57 0.40 0.59
N SER A 101 2.65 -0.18 0.05
CA SER A 101 3.96 0.48 -0.09
C SER A 101 4.04 1.43 -1.31
N CYS A 102 3.12 1.31 -2.25
CA CYS A 102 2.89 2.21 -3.40
C CYS A 102 4.16 2.70 -4.13
N GLY A 103 4.68 1.86 -5.03
CA GLY A 103 5.79 2.23 -5.93
C GLY A 103 7.18 2.06 -5.32
N THR A 104 7.28 1.29 -4.24
CA THR A 104 8.53 0.73 -3.71
C THR A 104 8.27 -0.68 -3.18
N ALA A 105 9.30 -1.51 -3.08
CA ALA A 105 9.17 -2.81 -2.44
C ALA A 105 8.85 -2.62 -0.94
N PHE A 106 8.00 -3.48 -0.39
CA PHE A 106 7.81 -3.56 1.05
C PHE A 106 9.14 -3.98 1.70
N GLY A 107 9.56 -3.25 2.71
CA GLY A 107 10.88 -3.45 3.33
C GLY A 107 10.85 -3.32 4.85
N SER A 108 12.04 -3.47 5.46
CA SER A 108 12.21 -3.49 6.91
C SER A 108 11.70 -2.25 7.65
N GLU A 109 11.78 -1.06 7.05
CA GLU A 109 11.25 0.17 7.64
C GLU A 109 9.72 0.15 7.70
N HIS A 110 9.04 -0.36 6.65
CA HIS A 110 7.60 -0.59 6.64
C HIS A 110 7.18 -1.62 7.70
N LEU A 111 7.90 -2.74 7.77
CA LEU A 111 7.65 -3.78 8.77
C LEU A 111 7.76 -3.25 10.20
N GLN A 112 8.79 -2.45 10.50
CA GLN A 112 8.96 -1.85 11.83
C GLN A 112 7.78 -0.94 12.23
N ILE A 113 7.19 -0.22 11.28
CA ILE A 113 6.01 0.61 11.54
C ILE A 113 4.82 -0.28 11.92
N LEU A 114 4.56 -1.34 11.13
CA LEU A 114 3.45 -2.25 11.38
C LEU A 114 3.61 -3.02 12.68
N ARG A 115 4.81 -3.51 12.99
CA ARG A 115 5.12 -4.19 14.27
C ARG A 115 4.76 -3.34 15.48
N ARG A 116 5.14 -2.06 15.45
CA ARG A 116 4.81 -1.13 16.54
C ARG A 116 3.30 -0.93 16.70
N LEU A 117 2.55 -0.89 15.59
CA LEU A 117 1.10 -0.74 15.64
C LEU A 117 0.40 -2.01 16.08
N MET A 118 0.87 -3.17 15.64
CA MET A 118 0.33 -4.48 16.02
C MET A 118 0.70 -4.88 17.47
N LEU A 119 1.58 -4.11 18.14
CA LEU A 119 2.15 -4.46 19.43
C LEU A 119 2.85 -5.84 19.39
N ASP A 120 3.51 -6.13 18.24
CA ASP A 120 4.24 -7.38 18.05
C ASP A 120 5.48 -7.41 18.95
N ASP A 121 5.37 -8.10 20.07
CA ASP A 121 6.40 -8.30 21.06
C ASP A 121 6.38 -9.75 21.61
N SER A 122 7.09 -10.00 22.70
CA SER A 122 7.14 -11.35 23.32
C SER A 122 5.81 -11.84 23.91
N TYR A 123 4.82 -10.99 24.05
CA TYR A 123 3.50 -11.31 24.64
C TYR A 123 2.39 -11.36 23.58
N PHE A 124 2.50 -10.56 22.52
CA PHE A 124 1.52 -10.47 21.45
C PHE A 124 2.15 -10.82 20.11
N ASN A 125 1.64 -11.83 19.46
CA ASN A 125 2.04 -12.20 18.11
C ASN A 125 1.11 -11.53 17.13
N GLY A 126 1.66 -10.58 16.36
CA GLY A 126 0.93 -9.95 15.26
C GLY A 126 0.75 -10.89 14.07
N GLU A 127 -0.22 -10.62 13.23
CA GLU A 127 -0.42 -11.27 11.94
C GLU A 127 -0.12 -10.32 10.78
N LEU A 128 0.72 -10.75 9.86
CA LEU A 128 1.05 -10.01 8.66
C LEU A 128 0.64 -10.82 7.44
N ILE A 129 -0.34 -10.30 6.70
CA ILE A 129 -0.88 -10.97 5.52
C ILE A 129 -0.42 -10.19 4.28
N TYR A 130 0.39 -10.83 3.45
CA TYR A 130 0.79 -10.29 2.16
C TYR A 130 -0.19 -10.75 1.09
N THR A 131 -0.86 -9.81 0.46
CA THR A 131 -1.75 -10.07 -0.66
C THR A 131 -1.14 -9.42 -1.90
N PHE A 132 -0.51 -10.24 -2.71
CA PHE A 132 0.14 -9.82 -3.95
C PHE A 132 -0.70 -10.23 -5.16
N ASP A 133 -0.44 -9.56 -6.28
CA ASP A 133 -1.01 -9.95 -7.56
C ASP A 133 -0.69 -11.42 -7.84
N GLY A 134 -1.64 -12.15 -8.40
CA GLY A 134 -1.50 -13.58 -8.68
C GLY A 134 -0.50 -13.92 -9.79
N ASP A 135 0.26 -12.93 -10.27
CA ASP A 135 1.27 -13.10 -11.30
C ASP A 135 2.64 -13.55 -10.73
N GLU A 136 3.58 -13.88 -11.62
CA GLU A 136 4.93 -14.34 -11.24
C GLU A 136 5.73 -13.25 -10.49
N ALA A 137 5.47 -11.98 -10.78
CA ALA A 137 6.15 -10.85 -10.13
C ALA A 137 5.66 -10.67 -8.69
N GLY A 138 4.35 -10.76 -8.46
CA GLY A 138 3.73 -10.72 -7.14
C GLY A 138 4.17 -11.89 -6.26
N GLN A 139 4.23 -13.12 -6.81
CA GLN A 139 4.75 -14.28 -6.10
C GLN A 139 6.22 -14.11 -5.67
N LYS A 140 7.07 -13.55 -6.54
CA LYS A 140 8.45 -13.24 -6.18
C LYS A 140 8.56 -12.12 -5.13
N ALA A 141 7.67 -11.14 -5.19
CA ALA A 141 7.60 -10.06 -4.20
C ALA A 141 7.19 -10.62 -2.82
N ALA A 142 6.19 -11.51 -2.78
CA ALA A 142 5.77 -12.24 -1.58
C ALA A 142 6.93 -13.01 -0.93
N LEU A 143 7.64 -13.80 -1.71
CA LEU A 143 8.79 -14.58 -1.21
C LEU A 143 9.90 -13.69 -0.67
N ARG A 144 10.19 -12.55 -1.33
CA ARG A 144 11.21 -11.60 -0.85
C ARG A 144 10.80 -10.91 0.45
N ALA A 145 9.54 -10.52 0.57
CA ALA A 145 9.01 -9.93 1.78
C ALA A 145 9.14 -10.92 2.94
N PHE A 146 8.72 -12.17 2.73
CA PHE A 146 8.83 -13.26 3.69
C PHE A 146 10.28 -13.56 4.12
N GLN A 147 11.24 -13.54 3.19
CA GLN A 147 12.66 -13.78 3.51
C GLN A 147 13.31 -12.63 4.31
N GLY A 148 12.75 -11.41 4.24
CA GLY A 148 13.23 -10.24 4.99
C GLY A 148 12.75 -10.19 6.44
N GLU A 149 11.89 -11.13 6.87
CA GLU A 149 11.17 -11.08 8.14
C GLU A 149 11.88 -11.64 9.37
N GLN A 150 13.19 -11.86 9.33
CA GLN A 150 13.94 -12.39 10.50
C GLN A 150 13.72 -11.59 11.82
N ALA A 151 13.12 -10.40 11.72
CA ALA A 151 12.81 -9.54 12.87
C ALA A 151 11.32 -9.59 13.29
N PHE A 152 10.44 -10.36 12.61
CA PHE A 152 9.03 -10.47 12.96
C PHE A 152 8.81 -11.66 13.87
N THR A 153 8.19 -11.44 15.03
CA THR A 153 7.93 -12.48 16.03
C THR A 153 6.58 -13.16 15.81
N GLY A 154 5.67 -12.49 15.09
CA GLY A 154 4.34 -12.98 14.77
C GLY A 154 4.28 -13.95 13.60
N GLN A 155 3.09 -14.18 13.10
CA GLN A 155 2.83 -15.05 11.95
C GLN A 155 2.71 -14.25 10.66
N SER A 156 3.35 -14.74 9.60
CA SER A 156 3.25 -14.17 8.27
C SER A 156 2.58 -15.13 7.31
N PHE A 157 1.65 -14.60 6.56
CA PHE A 157 0.89 -15.34 5.56
C PHE A 157 1.05 -14.69 4.19
N VAL A 158 1.00 -15.50 3.16
CA VAL A 158 0.90 -15.05 1.78
C VAL A 158 -0.44 -15.50 1.23
N SER A 159 -1.25 -14.54 0.83
CA SER A 159 -2.50 -14.77 0.14
C SER A 159 -2.36 -14.39 -1.33
N VAL A 160 -2.78 -15.25 -2.21
CA VAL A 160 -2.71 -15.05 -3.66
C VAL A 160 -4.13 -15.02 -4.20
N ALA A 161 -4.49 -13.92 -4.84
CA ALA A 161 -5.80 -13.82 -5.48
C ALA A 161 -5.91 -14.80 -6.68
N PRO A 162 -7.07 -15.37 -6.93
CA PRO A 162 -7.26 -16.31 -8.03
C PRO A 162 -7.09 -15.62 -9.39
N ASP A 163 -6.73 -16.41 -10.39
CA ASP A 163 -6.67 -16.01 -11.80
C ASP A 163 -5.73 -14.82 -12.10
N GLY A 164 -4.72 -14.59 -11.25
CA GLY A 164 -3.77 -13.49 -11.43
C GLY A 164 -4.35 -12.10 -11.18
N MET A 165 -5.53 -12.02 -10.54
CA MET A 165 -6.19 -10.75 -10.23
C MET A 165 -5.46 -10.01 -9.11
N ASP A 166 -5.56 -8.70 -9.11
CA ASP A 166 -5.32 -7.89 -7.92
C ASP A 166 -6.61 -7.80 -7.05
N PRO A 167 -6.54 -7.33 -5.80
CA PRO A 167 -7.73 -7.18 -4.95
C PRO A 167 -8.82 -6.28 -5.54
N CYS A 168 -8.45 -5.27 -6.33
CA CYS A 168 -9.39 -4.39 -7.01
C CYS A 168 -10.16 -5.13 -8.10
N ASP A 169 -9.46 -5.85 -8.97
CA ASP A 169 -10.06 -6.64 -10.04
C ASP A 169 -10.89 -7.79 -9.47
N LEU A 170 -10.42 -8.45 -8.41
CA LEU A 170 -11.18 -9.49 -7.72
C LEU A 170 -12.51 -8.96 -7.17
N ARG A 171 -12.48 -7.77 -6.55
CA ARG A 171 -13.69 -7.12 -6.04
C ARG A 171 -14.67 -6.81 -7.15
N LEU A 172 -14.20 -6.28 -8.26
CA LEU A 172 -15.04 -5.96 -9.43
C LEU A 172 -15.67 -7.21 -10.05
N ALA A 173 -14.91 -8.31 -10.12
CA ALA A 173 -15.36 -9.56 -10.73
C ALA A 173 -16.25 -10.40 -9.81
N ARG A 174 -15.96 -10.47 -8.51
CA ARG A 174 -16.56 -11.44 -7.57
C ARG A 174 -17.14 -10.83 -6.29
N GLY A 175 -17.05 -9.51 -6.14
CA GLY A 175 -17.63 -8.77 -5.01
C GLY A 175 -16.82 -8.80 -3.71
N ASP A 176 -17.39 -8.17 -2.68
CA ASP A 176 -16.71 -7.92 -1.40
C ASP A 176 -16.37 -9.20 -0.62
N VAL A 177 -17.18 -10.26 -0.78
CA VAL A 177 -16.94 -11.54 -0.07
C VAL A 177 -15.64 -12.16 -0.53
N ALA A 178 -15.40 -12.23 -1.85
CA ALA A 178 -14.18 -12.81 -2.41
C ALA A 178 -12.91 -12.08 -1.95
N VAL A 179 -13.00 -10.76 -1.74
CA VAL A 179 -11.87 -9.98 -1.20
C VAL A 179 -11.66 -10.27 0.29
N ARG A 180 -12.72 -10.43 1.07
CA ARG A 180 -12.58 -10.82 2.50
C ARG A 180 -12.00 -12.21 2.67
N ASP A 181 -12.31 -13.12 1.76
CA ASP A 181 -11.81 -14.51 1.79
C ASP A 181 -10.29 -14.61 1.49
N LEU A 182 -9.65 -13.50 1.09
CA LEU A 182 -8.19 -13.42 0.94
C LEU A 182 -7.45 -13.22 2.28
N VAL A 183 -8.17 -12.91 3.36
CA VAL A 183 -7.55 -12.45 4.63
C VAL A 183 -7.91 -13.35 5.81
#